data_8c52cba10a125700533f5dd7533d5d9a
#
_entry.id   8c52cba10a125700533f5dd7533d5d9a
#
_cell.length_a   1.000
_cell.length_b   1.000
_cell.length_c   1.000
_cell.angle_alpha   90.00
_cell.angle_beta   90.00
_cell.angle_gamma   90.00
#
_symmetry.space_group_name_H-M   'P 1'
#
loop_
_entity.id
_entity.type
_entity.pdbx_description
1 polymer ?
#
loop_
_entity_poly.entity_id
_entity_poly.type
_entity_poly.pdbx_seq_one_letter_code
_entity_poly.pdbx_strand_id
1 'polypeptide(L)'
;RFDGRDILRLPRAELRAIQGRELGVVFQEPMTAMDPLMRIGPQVEEALAVHTQLTKEQRRARALEALRDVDLPAPEEIYRKYPHECSGGQLQRVMIAAAIVTDPHLLLLDEPTTALDVTVQAQILALLRRLNRERGISMLLISHNLQVVRRICSRVAVMQHGHIVEEGAPEQLFTAPQHPYTAELINAIPRRVRRG
;
A
#
# COMPACT_ATOMS: atom_id res chain seq x y z
N ARG A 1 -9.97 14.53 4.66
CA ARG A 1 -9.39 14.96 5.94
C ARG A 1 -8.62 13.80 6.56
N PHE A 2 -7.54 14.11 7.27
CA PHE A 2 -6.75 13.16 8.03
C PHE A 2 -6.70 13.62 9.50
N ASP A 3 -7.15 12.80 10.43
CA ASP A 3 -7.30 13.13 11.86
C ASP A 3 -7.99 14.50 12.09
N GLY A 4 -9.08 14.72 11.37
CA GLY A 4 -9.85 15.98 11.44
C GLY A 4 -9.23 17.16 10.69
N ARG A 5 -7.94 17.09 10.29
CA ARG A 5 -7.22 18.17 9.57
C ARG A 5 -7.49 18.09 8.07
N ASP A 6 -7.69 19.21 7.41
CA ASP A 6 -7.78 19.28 5.95
C ASP A 6 -6.36 19.31 5.34
N ILE A 7 -5.84 18.15 4.96
CA ILE A 7 -4.46 18.00 4.45
C ILE A 7 -4.19 18.78 3.16
N LEU A 8 -5.23 19.11 2.38
CA LEU A 8 -5.09 19.90 1.15
C LEU A 8 -4.83 21.38 1.43
N ARG A 9 -5.14 21.84 2.66
CA ARG A 9 -4.96 23.23 3.09
C ARG A 9 -3.80 23.43 4.05
N LEU A 10 -3.10 22.36 4.41
CA LEU A 10 -1.95 22.45 5.30
C LEU A 10 -0.77 23.16 4.64
N PRO A 11 -0.04 24.00 5.40
CA PRO A 11 1.26 24.50 4.98
C PRO A 11 2.20 23.35 4.64
N ARG A 12 3.11 23.57 3.68
CA ARG A 12 4.06 22.54 3.23
C ARG A 12 4.87 21.89 4.36
N ALA A 13 5.25 22.67 5.37
CA ALA A 13 6.01 22.17 6.52
C ALA A 13 5.19 21.16 7.34
N GLU A 14 3.92 21.46 7.61
CA GLU A 14 3.01 20.56 8.34
C GLU A 14 2.68 19.31 7.52
N LEU A 15 2.46 19.47 6.20
CA LEU A 15 2.22 18.32 5.33
C LEU A 15 3.43 17.38 5.30
N ARG A 16 4.66 17.92 5.21
CA ARG A 16 5.90 17.11 5.28
C ARG A 16 6.08 16.40 6.62
N ALA A 17 5.63 17.00 7.73
CA ALA A 17 5.70 16.38 9.04
C ALA A 17 4.77 15.14 9.17
N ILE A 18 3.71 15.08 8.37
CA ILE A 18 2.76 13.96 8.33
C ILE A 18 3.24 12.88 7.35
N GLN A 19 3.73 13.29 6.17
CA GLN A 19 4.19 12.38 5.12
C GLN A 19 5.41 11.58 5.58
N GLY A 20 5.34 10.25 5.43
CA GLY A 20 6.39 9.33 5.84
C GLY A 20 6.42 9.03 7.35
N ARG A 21 5.71 9.80 8.18
CA ARG A 21 5.58 9.56 9.62
C ARG A 21 4.23 8.98 10.00
N GLU A 22 3.15 9.72 9.74
CA GLU A 22 1.78 9.34 10.09
C GLU A 22 1.05 8.73 8.88
N LEU A 23 1.51 9.06 7.68
CA LEU A 23 0.97 8.65 6.40
C LEU A 23 2.06 7.97 5.56
N GLY A 24 1.96 6.66 5.37
CA GLY A 24 2.78 5.90 4.43
C GLY A 24 2.13 5.83 3.05
N VAL A 25 2.95 5.73 1.99
CA VAL A 25 2.47 5.58 0.61
C VAL A 25 3.17 4.41 -0.06
N VAL A 26 2.40 3.55 -0.72
CA VAL A 26 2.87 2.47 -1.57
C VAL A 26 2.41 2.78 -2.99
N PHE A 27 3.36 3.03 -3.89
CA PHE A 27 3.10 3.39 -5.28
C PHE A 27 2.86 2.17 -6.15
N GLN A 28 2.29 2.38 -7.33
CA GLN A 28 1.93 1.36 -8.29
C GLN A 28 3.14 0.58 -8.82
N GLU A 29 4.25 1.27 -9.12
CA GLU A 29 5.45 0.69 -9.72
C GLU A 29 6.66 0.84 -8.80
N PRO A 30 7.08 -0.22 -8.09
CA PRO A 30 8.20 -0.14 -7.16
C PRO A 30 9.54 0.23 -7.84
N MET A 31 9.75 -0.19 -9.09
CA MET A 31 10.99 0.11 -9.84
C MET A 31 11.16 1.60 -10.15
N THR A 32 10.06 2.32 -10.34
CA THR A 32 10.08 3.77 -10.61
C THR A 32 10.03 4.60 -9.32
N ALA A 33 9.52 4.02 -8.25
CA ALA A 33 9.40 4.68 -6.95
C ALA A 33 10.70 4.64 -6.14
N MET A 34 11.60 3.70 -6.42
CA MET A 34 12.86 3.55 -5.71
C MET A 34 14.04 4.06 -6.55
N ASP A 35 15.04 4.65 -5.88
CA ASP A 35 16.27 5.10 -6.52
C ASP A 35 17.12 3.86 -6.92
N PRO A 36 17.34 3.62 -8.24
CA PRO A 36 18.10 2.46 -8.71
C PRO A 36 19.59 2.52 -8.35
N LEU A 37 20.13 3.68 -8.01
CA LEU A 37 21.52 3.89 -7.64
C LEU A 37 21.77 3.81 -6.14
N MET A 38 20.71 3.72 -5.33
CA MET A 38 20.78 3.61 -3.89
C MET A 38 20.41 2.20 -3.43
N ARG A 39 21.13 1.68 -2.42
CA ARG A 39 20.79 0.39 -1.81
C ARG A 39 19.46 0.45 -1.08
N ILE A 40 18.80 -0.70 -0.94
CA ILE A 40 17.47 -0.83 -0.31
C ILE A 40 17.47 -0.35 1.14
N GLY A 41 18.47 -0.74 1.94
CA GLY A 41 18.51 -0.36 3.35
C GLY A 41 18.38 1.13 3.62
N PRO A 42 19.26 1.97 3.05
CA PRO A 42 19.15 3.43 3.16
C PRO A 42 17.80 3.99 2.73
N GLN A 43 17.15 3.44 1.70
CA GLN A 43 15.84 3.89 1.24
C GLN A 43 14.73 3.52 2.24
N VAL A 44 14.80 2.35 2.86
CA VAL A 44 13.87 1.97 3.95
C VAL A 44 14.08 2.84 5.19
N GLU A 45 15.34 3.25 5.47
CA GLU A 45 15.67 4.11 6.61
C GLU A 45 15.29 5.58 6.41
N GLU A 46 15.00 6.03 5.20
CA GLU A 46 14.86 7.45 4.88
C GLU A 46 13.83 8.15 5.75
N ALA A 47 12.64 7.58 5.89
CA ALA A 47 11.59 8.15 6.73
C ALA A 47 12.02 8.24 8.22
N LEU A 48 12.75 7.24 8.72
CA LEU A 48 13.31 7.28 10.08
C LEU A 48 14.36 8.37 10.25
N ALA A 49 15.20 8.57 9.23
CA ALA A 49 16.25 9.61 9.27
C ALA A 49 15.64 11.02 9.30
N VAL A 50 14.52 11.22 8.62
CA VAL A 50 13.83 12.53 8.53
C VAL A 50 12.99 12.81 9.78
N HIS A 51 12.30 11.79 10.32
CA HIS A 51 11.23 11.98 11.30
C HIS A 51 11.58 11.55 12.73
N THR A 52 12.79 10.98 12.95
CA THR A 52 13.18 10.48 14.27
C THR A 52 14.57 10.96 14.68
N GLN A 53 14.90 10.82 15.97
CA GLN A 53 16.24 11.07 16.51
C GLN A 53 17.04 9.78 16.69
N LEU A 54 16.66 8.69 16.00
CA LEU A 54 17.34 7.40 16.09
C LEU A 54 18.78 7.49 15.56
N THR A 55 19.71 6.79 16.22
CA THR A 55 21.08 6.64 15.70
C THR A 55 21.06 5.81 14.41
N LYS A 56 22.16 5.81 13.67
CA LYS A 56 22.30 5.01 12.45
C LYS A 56 22.07 3.51 12.71
N GLU A 57 22.60 3.01 13.82
CA GLU A 57 22.45 1.61 14.24
C GLU A 57 21.00 1.28 14.57
N GLN A 58 20.30 2.18 15.25
CA GLN A 58 18.89 2.02 15.60
C GLN A 58 18.01 2.05 14.34
N ARG A 59 18.26 2.98 13.40
CA ARG A 59 17.52 3.02 12.12
C ARG A 59 17.72 1.75 11.33
N ARG A 60 18.96 1.25 11.23
CA ARG A 60 19.26 -0.02 10.58
C ARG A 60 18.51 -1.20 11.22
N ALA A 61 18.50 -1.28 12.55
CA ALA A 61 17.79 -2.34 13.26
C ALA A 61 16.29 -2.29 12.94
N ARG A 62 15.69 -1.09 12.97
CA ARG A 62 14.27 -0.88 12.65
C ARG A 62 13.94 -1.19 11.19
N ALA A 63 14.82 -0.81 10.25
CA ALA A 63 14.65 -1.14 8.83
C ALA A 63 14.71 -2.67 8.60
N LEU A 64 15.63 -3.37 9.24
CA LEU A 64 15.71 -4.84 9.16
C LEU A 64 14.46 -5.51 9.77
N GLU A 65 13.92 -4.97 10.85
CA GLU A 65 12.66 -5.42 11.42
C GLU A 65 11.51 -5.23 10.43
N ALA A 66 11.38 -4.04 9.83
CA ALA A 66 10.35 -3.78 8.81
C ALA A 66 10.46 -4.73 7.59
N LEU A 67 11.69 -5.07 7.16
CA LEU A 67 11.90 -6.06 6.09
C LEU A 67 11.47 -7.47 6.51
N ARG A 68 11.61 -7.86 7.79
CA ARG A 68 11.08 -9.13 8.32
C ARG A 68 9.56 -9.13 8.37
N ASP A 69 8.96 -8.02 8.79
CA ASP A 69 7.50 -7.87 8.91
C ASP A 69 6.75 -8.05 7.58
N VAL A 70 7.44 -7.80 6.47
CA VAL A 70 6.88 -8.02 5.13
C VAL A 70 7.26 -9.38 4.52
N ASP A 71 7.67 -10.34 5.34
CA ASP A 71 8.03 -11.72 4.94
C ASP A 71 9.12 -11.78 3.86
N LEU A 72 10.10 -10.91 3.90
CA LEU A 72 11.28 -11.00 3.03
C LEU A 72 12.25 -12.04 3.58
N PRO A 73 12.66 -13.05 2.80
CA PRO A 73 13.72 -13.96 3.19
C PRO A 73 15.06 -13.20 3.21
N ALA A 74 15.92 -13.54 4.17
CA ALA A 74 17.26 -12.97 4.31
C ALA A 74 17.28 -11.42 4.28
N PRO A 75 16.60 -10.75 5.24
CA PRO A 75 16.45 -9.28 5.23
C PRO A 75 17.79 -8.54 5.22
N GLU A 76 18.85 -9.10 5.83
CA GLU A 76 20.20 -8.56 5.83
C GLU A 76 20.85 -8.54 4.44
N GLU A 77 20.54 -9.52 3.61
CA GLU A 77 20.99 -9.56 2.21
C GLU A 77 20.20 -8.55 1.36
N ILE A 78 18.87 -8.56 1.48
CA ILE A 78 17.97 -7.60 0.79
C ILE A 78 18.37 -6.16 1.12
N TYR A 79 18.65 -5.86 2.39
CA TYR A 79 19.09 -4.55 2.85
C TYR A 79 20.31 -4.02 2.08
N ARG A 80 21.23 -4.91 1.66
CA ARG A 80 22.48 -4.57 0.94
C ARG A 80 22.32 -4.50 -0.58
N LYS A 81 21.25 -5.07 -1.12
CA LYS A 81 20.97 -5.09 -2.57
C LYS A 81 20.56 -3.73 -3.09
N TYR A 82 20.69 -3.58 -4.40
CA TYR A 82 20.07 -2.52 -5.17
C TYR A 82 18.68 -2.96 -5.68
N PRO A 83 17.77 -2.04 -6.02
CA PRO A 83 16.44 -2.39 -6.52
C PRO A 83 16.45 -3.38 -7.68
N HIS A 84 17.34 -3.21 -8.65
CA HIS A 84 17.45 -4.07 -9.83
C HIS A 84 17.92 -5.51 -9.54
N GLU A 85 18.45 -5.78 -8.34
CA GLU A 85 18.85 -7.13 -7.89
C GLU A 85 17.70 -7.89 -7.19
N CYS A 86 16.50 -7.29 -7.10
CA CYS A 86 15.34 -7.88 -6.47
C CYS A 86 14.28 -8.26 -7.50
N SER A 87 13.52 -9.34 -7.22
CA SER A 87 12.32 -9.65 -8.00
C SER A 87 11.23 -8.59 -7.77
N GLY A 88 10.25 -8.49 -8.69
CA GLY A 88 9.15 -7.53 -8.55
C GLY A 88 8.38 -7.70 -7.23
N GLY A 89 8.11 -8.95 -6.81
CA GLY A 89 7.46 -9.24 -5.54
C GLY A 89 8.31 -8.89 -4.31
N GLN A 90 9.64 -9.07 -4.39
CA GLN A 90 10.55 -8.63 -3.32
C GLN A 90 10.57 -7.11 -3.23
N LEU A 91 10.65 -6.42 -4.36
CA LEU A 91 10.70 -4.95 -4.39
C LEU A 91 9.38 -4.34 -3.90
N GLN A 92 8.24 -4.94 -4.24
CA GLN A 92 6.94 -4.54 -3.70
C GLN A 92 6.91 -4.66 -2.16
N ARG A 93 7.42 -5.75 -1.60
CA ARG A 93 7.52 -5.94 -0.14
C ARG A 93 8.48 -4.91 0.49
N VAL A 94 9.59 -4.60 -0.16
CA VAL A 94 10.52 -3.54 0.29
C VAL A 94 9.81 -2.19 0.34
N MET A 95 9.04 -1.85 -0.68
CA MET A 95 8.29 -0.58 -0.71
C MET A 95 7.24 -0.53 0.40
N ILE A 96 6.55 -1.65 0.68
CA ILE A 96 5.64 -1.75 1.83
C ILE A 96 6.42 -1.58 3.14
N ALA A 97 7.60 -2.22 3.30
CA ALA A 97 8.44 -2.07 4.48
C ALA A 97 8.86 -0.61 4.72
N ALA A 98 9.28 0.09 3.66
CA ALA A 98 9.62 1.51 3.72
C ALA A 98 8.43 2.38 4.14
N ALA A 99 7.22 2.03 3.67
CA ALA A 99 6.00 2.77 4.00
C ALA A 99 5.50 2.54 5.43
N ILE A 100 5.85 1.39 6.07
CA ILE A 100 5.40 1.05 7.44
C ILE A 100 6.49 1.21 8.51
N VAL A 101 7.72 1.59 8.14
CA VAL A 101 8.89 1.61 9.05
C VAL A 101 8.74 2.57 10.23
N THR A 102 7.90 3.59 10.07
CA THR A 102 7.58 4.61 11.09
C THR A 102 6.32 4.30 11.89
N ASP A 103 5.69 3.15 11.69
CA ASP A 103 4.36 2.78 12.23
C ASP A 103 3.28 3.83 11.93
N PRO A 104 2.98 4.09 10.64
CA PRO A 104 2.02 5.13 10.26
C PRO A 104 0.59 4.76 10.67
N HIS A 105 -0.26 5.77 10.87
CA HIS A 105 -1.69 5.58 11.16
C HIS A 105 -2.48 5.16 9.90
N LEU A 106 -2.06 5.65 8.73
CA LEU A 106 -2.70 5.39 7.44
C LEU A 106 -1.67 4.98 6.38
N LEU A 107 -1.99 3.96 5.62
CA LEU A 107 -1.25 3.53 4.44
C LEU A 107 -2.10 3.78 3.19
N LEU A 108 -1.61 4.61 2.28
CA LEU A 108 -2.17 4.78 0.94
C LEU A 108 -1.55 3.73 0.01
N LEU A 109 -2.40 2.96 -0.65
CA LEU A 109 -2.01 1.86 -1.51
C LEU A 109 -2.52 2.16 -2.93
N ASP A 110 -1.63 2.63 -3.80
CA ASP A 110 -1.99 2.94 -5.19
C ASP A 110 -1.64 1.74 -6.07
N GLU A 111 -2.67 0.98 -6.43
CA GLU A 111 -2.58 -0.25 -7.24
C GLU A 111 -1.45 -1.21 -6.83
N PRO A 112 -1.34 -1.60 -5.55
CA PRO A 112 -0.15 -2.25 -5.00
C PRO A 112 0.12 -3.66 -5.54
N THR A 113 -0.70 -4.16 -6.47
CA THR A 113 -0.59 -5.54 -7.00
C THR A 113 -0.68 -5.63 -8.52
N THR A 114 -0.77 -4.52 -9.25
CA THR A 114 -1.08 -4.50 -10.69
C THR A 114 -0.01 -5.16 -11.56
N ALA A 115 1.27 -5.01 -11.22
CA ALA A 115 2.39 -5.57 -11.99
C ALA A 115 2.84 -6.96 -11.51
N LEU A 116 2.05 -7.65 -10.67
CA LEU A 116 2.42 -8.92 -10.04
C LEU A 116 1.61 -10.09 -10.60
N ASP A 117 2.23 -11.27 -10.65
CA ASP A 117 1.50 -12.50 -10.94
C ASP A 117 0.45 -12.81 -9.85
N VAL A 118 -0.52 -13.67 -10.19
CA VAL A 118 -1.68 -13.98 -9.33
C VAL A 118 -1.26 -14.53 -7.96
N THR A 119 -0.18 -15.32 -7.91
CA THR A 119 0.31 -15.92 -6.65
C THR A 119 0.93 -14.86 -5.76
N VAL A 120 1.81 -14.04 -6.30
CA VAL A 120 2.46 -12.94 -5.56
C VAL A 120 1.43 -11.89 -5.15
N GLN A 121 0.45 -11.56 -6.03
CA GLN A 121 -0.67 -10.69 -5.68
C GLN A 121 -1.40 -11.21 -4.44
N ALA A 122 -1.77 -12.50 -4.40
CA ALA A 122 -2.45 -13.08 -3.25
C ALA A 122 -1.64 -12.98 -1.96
N GLN A 123 -0.32 -13.17 -2.05
CA GLN A 123 0.59 -13.02 -0.90
C GLN A 123 0.67 -11.58 -0.40
N ILE A 124 0.77 -10.59 -1.30
CA ILE A 124 0.78 -9.16 -0.92
C ILE A 124 -0.54 -8.76 -0.24
N LEU A 125 -1.68 -9.22 -0.77
CA LEU A 125 -2.98 -8.95 -0.15
C LEU A 125 -3.12 -9.60 1.24
N ALA A 126 -2.60 -10.82 1.42
CA ALA A 126 -2.55 -11.48 2.73
C ALA A 126 -1.65 -10.71 3.72
N LEU A 127 -0.48 -10.25 3.27
CA LEU A 127 0.42 -9.40 4.05
C LEU A 127 -0.27 -8.10 4.49
N LEU A 128 -0.92 -7.38 3.59
CA LEU A 128 -1.62 -6.13 3.91
C LEU A 128 -2.74 -6.36 4.95
N ARG A 129 -3.52 -7.43 4.82
CA ARG A 129 -4.53 -7.80 5.82
C ARG A 129 -3.91 -8.10 7.19
N ARG A 130 -2.78 -8.80 7.21
CA ARG A 130 -2.06 -9.09 8.45
C ARG A 130 -1.59 -7.81 9.12
N LEU A 131 -0.93 -6.90 8.38
CA LEU A 131 -0.48 -5.60 8.89
C LEU A 131 -1.64 -4.75 9.44
N ASN A 132 -2.77 -4.70 8.72
CA ASN A 132 -3.97 -4.00 9.22
C ASN A 132 -4.46 -4.57 10.55
N ARG A 133 -4.57 -5.90 10.66
CA ARG A 133 -5.10 -6.56 11.86
C ARG A 133 -4.13 -6.49 13.04
N GLU A 134 -2.82 -6.72 12.81
CA GLU A 134 -1.83 -6.85 13.87
C GLU A 134 -1.28 -5.51 14.34
N ARG A 135 -1.18 -4.51 13.45
CA ARG A 135 -0.65 -3.18 13.76
C ARG A 135 -1.72 -2.09 13.83
N GLY A 136 -2.96 -2.40 13.50
CA GLY A 136 -4.04 -1.40 13.49
C GLY A 136 -3.89 -0.30 12.44
N ILE A 137 -3.02 -0.47 11.45
CA ILE A 137 -2.80 0.53 10.39
C ILE A 137 -4.04 0.61 9.51
N SER A 138 -4.67 1.76 9.43
CA SER A 138 -5.75 2.01 8.47
C SER A 138 -5.22 1.98 7.04
N MET A 139 -6.00 1.48 6.08
CA MET A 139 -5.57 1.37 4.69
C MET A 139 -6.59 1.98 3.74
N LEU A 140 -6.13 2.82 2.82
CA LEU A 140 -6.89 3.30 1.68
C LEU A 140 -6.31 2.66 0.41
N LEU A 141 -7.05 1.72 -0.17
CA LEU A 141 -6.66 1.01 -1.38
C LEU A 141 -7.31 1.65 -2.60
N ILE A 142 -6.49 2.06 -3.57
CA ILE A 142 -6.92 2.43 -4.92
C ILE A 142 -6.67 1.21 -5.80
N SER A 143 -7.70 0.73 -6.51
CA SER A 143 -7.58 -0.41 -7.40
C SER A 143 -8.68 -0.43 -8.45
N HIS A 144 -8.34 -0.80 -9.68
CA HIS A 144 -9.30 -1.13 -10.72
C HIS A 144 -9.75 -2.61 -10.67
N ASN A 145 -9.10 -3.43 -9.84
CA ASN A 145 -9.46 -4.83 -9.67
C ASN A 145 -10.58 -5.00 -8.63
N LEU A 146 -11.82 -4.98 -9.10
CA LEU A 146 -13.01 -5.09 -8.27
C LEU A 146 -13.06 -6.37 -7.43
N GLN A 147 -12.46 -7.46 -7.88
CA GLN A 147 -12.40 -8.71 -7.11
C GLN A 147 -11.47 -8.59 -5.89
N VAL A 148 -10.36 -7.85 -6.03
CA VAL A 148 -9.47 -7.51 -4.90
C VAL A 148 -10.22 -6.64 -3.91
N VAL A 149 -10.84 -5.55 -4.38
CA VAL A 149 -11.60 -4.61 -3.55
C VAL A 149 -12.68 -5.35 -2.74
N ARG A 150 -13.48 -6.20 -3.39
CA ARG A 150 -14.52 -6.99 -2.72
C ARG A 150 -13.99 -7.87 -1.61
N ARG A 151 -12.77 -8.41 -1.78
CA ARG A 151 -12.19 -9.38 -0.82
C ARG A 151 -11.57 -8.74 0.41
N ILE A 152 -11.01 -7.54 0.29
CA ILE A 152 -10.17 -6.98 1.35
C ILE A 152 -10.70 -5.69 1.96
N CYS A 153 -11.58 -4.95 1.27
CA CYS A 153 -12.11 -3.70 1.77
C CYS A 153 -13.36 -3.93 2.62
N SER A 154 -13.49 -3.20 3.71
CA SER A 154 -14.70 -3.12 4.54
C SER A 154 -15.69 -2.07 4.03
N ARG A 155 -15.19 -1.07 3.30
CA ARG A 155 -15.96 0.03 2.70
C ARG A 155 -15.35 0.36 1.34
N VAL A 156 -16.18 0.71 0.37
CA VAL A 156 -15.78 1.01 -1.01
C VAL A 156 -16.41 2.32 -1.44
N ALA A 157 -15.63 3.16 -2.10
CA ALA A 157 -16.09 4.36 -2.78
C ALA A 157 -15.82 4.19 -4.29
N VAL A 158 -16.85 4.33 -5.10
CA VAL A 158 -16.72 4.31 -6.57
C VAL A 158 -16.54 5.74 -7.04
N MET A 159 -15.50 5.97 -7.84
CA MET A 159 -15.14 7.28 -8.37
C MET A 159 -15.33 7.32 -9.89
N GLN A 160 -15.96 8.38 -10.41
CA GLN A 160 -16.08 8.66 -11.82
C GLN A 160 -15.79 10.15 -12.08
N HIS A 161 -14.92 10.44 -13.04
CA HIS A 161 -14.52 11.83 -13.40
C HIS A 161 -14.09 12.69 -12.19
N GLY A 162 -13.38 12.11 -11.23
CA GLY A 162 -12.90 12.81 -10.05
C GLY A 162 -13.94 12.98 -8.92
N HIS A 163 -15.15 12.48 -9.09
CA HIS A 163 -16.22 12.54 -8.09
C HIS A 163 -16.57 11.16 -7.55
N ILE A 164 -16.81 11.07 -6.22
CA ILE A 164 -17.38 9.86 -5.63
C ILE A 164 -18.87 9.82 -6.02
N VAL A 165 -19.25 8.79 -6.78
CA VAL A 165 -20.62 8.62 -7.30
C VAL A 165 -21.44 7.65 -6.46
N GLU A 166 -20.79 6.71 -5.77
CA GLU A 166 -21.44 5.76 -4.87
C GLU A 166 -20.47 5.29 -3.80
N GLU A 167 -20.97 5.02 -2.60
CA GLU A 167 -20.18 4.56 -1.47
C GLU A 167 -21.00 3.61 -0.60
N GLY A 168 -20.37 2.53 -0.12
CA GLY A 168 -21.05 1.55 0.74
C GLY A 168 -20.19 0.35 1.09
N ALA A 169 -20.82 -0.63 1.75
CA ALA A 169 -20.22 -1.93 1.99
C ALA A 169 -20.04 -2.68 0.66
N PRO A 170 -18.97 -3.47 0.48
CA PRO A 170 -18.73 -4.21 -0.75
C PRO A 170 -19.94 -5.05 -1.18
N GLU A 171 -20.51 -5.81 -0.25
CA GLU A 171 -21.66 -6.69 -0.57
C GLU A 171 -22.85 -5.92 -1.14
N GLN A 172 -23.15 -4.74 -0.59
CA GLN A 172 -24.23 -3.89 -1.10
C GLN A 172 -23.95 -3.41 -2.52
N LEU A 173 -22.75 -2.85 -2.75
CA LEU A 173 -22.38 -2.32 -4.06
C LEU A 173 -22.37 -3.41 -5.14
N PHE A 174 -21.89 -4.62 -4.80
CA PHE A 174 -21.80 -5.73 -5.76
C PHE A 174 -23.12 -6.44 -6.04
N THR A 175 -24.09 -6.37 -5.14
CA THR A 175 -25.40 -7.04 -5.31
C THR A 175 -26.52 -6.11 -5.73
N ALA A 176 -26.49 -4.85 -5.29
CA ALA A 176 -27.54 -3.87 -5.54
C ALA A 176 -26.97 -2.45 -5.76
N PRO A 177 -26.13 -2.26 -6.81
CA PRO A 177 -25.57 -0.94 -7.12
C PRO A 177 -26.70 0.05 -7.44
N GLN A 178 -26.60 1.26 -6.90
CA GLN A 178 -27.60 2.31 -7.09
C GLN A 178 -27.21 3.25 -8.23
N HIS A 179 -25.91 3.47 -8.46
CA HIS A 179 -25.44 4.34 -9.53
C HIS A 179 -25.22 3.55 -10.84
N PRO A 180 -25.67 4.04 -12.00
CA PRO A 180 -25.52 3.35 -13.29
C PRO A 180 -24.09 2.95 -13.62
N TYR A 181 -23.12 3.83 -13.35
CA TYR A 181 -21.69 3.55 -13.56
C TYR A 181 -21.18 2.41 -12.70
N THR A 182 -21.60 2.31 -11.42
CA THR A 182 -21.26 1.19 -10.56
C THR A 182 -21.78 -0.13 -11.12
N ALA A 183 -23.03 -0.12 -11.59
CA ALA A 183 -23.65 -1.29 -12.23
C ALA A 183 -22.89 -1.72 -13.50
N GLU A 184 -22.47 -0.77 -14.33
CA GLU A 184 -21.66 -1.01 -15.52
C GLU A 184 -20.33 -1.66 -15.17
N LEU A 185 -19.58 -1.11 -14.20
CA LEU A 185 -18.29 -1.65 -13.73
C LEU A 185 -18.45 -3.10 -13.23
N ILE A 186 -19.49 -3.38 -12.45
CA ILE A 186 -19.73 -4.72 -11.90
C ILE A 186 -20.11 -5.72 -12.99
N ASN A 187 -20.94 -5.31 -13.96
CA ASN A 187 -21.33 -6.16 -15.08
C ASN A 187 -20.16 -6.46 -16.04
N ALA A 188 -19.16 -5.60 -16.10
CA ALA A 188 -17.93 -5.81 -16.86
C ALA A 188 -17.00 -6.86 -16.24
N ILE A 189 -17.22 -7.31 -14.99
CA ILE A 189 -16.43 -8.37 -14.37
C ILE A 189 -16.66 -9.69 -15.10
N PRO A 190 -15.60 -10.36 -15.61
CA PRO A 190 -15.74 -11.65 -16.26
C PRO A 190 -16.36 -12.67 -15.30
N ARG A 191 -17.54 -13.19 -15.65
CA ARG A 191 -18.17 -14.28 -14.90
C ARG A 191 -17.41 -15.56 -15.17
N ARG A 192 -16.90 -16.23 -14.12
CA ARG A 192 -16.36 -17.59 -14.28
C ARG A 192 -17.47 -18.49 -14.84
N VAL A 193 -17.36 -18.85 -16.11
CA VAL A 193 -18.19 -19.93 -16.68
C VAL A 193 -17.75 -21.21 -15.93
N ARG A 194 -18.62 -21.73 -15.06
CA ARG A 194 -18.46 -23.08 -14.54
C ARG A 194 -18.54 -23.99 -15.75
N ARG A 195 -17.42 -24.53 -16.22
CA ARG A 195 -17.43 -25.71 -17.06
C ARG A 195 -17.94 -26.83 -16.16
N GLY A 196 -19.13 -27.34 -16.50
CA GLY A 196 -19.71 -28.53 -15.93
C GLY A 196 -18.88 -29.78 -16.26
#